data_283c74f2c0882d455de7333285c96628
#
_entry.id   283c74f2c0882d455de7333285c96628
#
_cell.length_a   1.000
_cell.length_b   1.000
_cell.length_c   1.000
_cell.angle_alpha   90.00
_cell.angle_beta   90.00
_cell.angle_gamma   90.00
#
_symmetry.space_group_name_H-M   'P 1'
#
loop_
_entity.id
_entity.type
_entity.pdbx_description
1 polymer ?
#
loop_
_entity_poly.entity_id
_entity_poly.type
_entity_poly.pdbx_seq_one_letter_code
_entity_poly.pdbx_strand_id
1 'polypeptide(L)'
;MKKNSQLIAQHSALCGGGHAMKTLIYPVLLIAMTVVGAAVQAQQPTKRYRIGYLSALSASSESARSEVIRRSLGEFGYIKGQNIAIEYRYSEGKPDRAPELAADLVRLKVDVIVVAGGDTWIAAARKTTKTIPIIMVGGGLDPVEAGHVQSLAHPGGNVTGLTILNTELSGKRLELLREINSKLSRVAVLHDPAIPSNIRELKDVQKAAPAVGLTVQPWEVLGAAGLDKTWVPCKKTLRMLCTFAKEEF
;
A
#
# COMPACT_ATOMS: atom_id res chain seq x y z
N MET A 1 57.50 -59.85 -59.49
CA MET A 1 56.18 -59.82 -58.78
C MET A 1 56.33 -59.34 -57.35
N LYS A 2 56.92 -58.17 -57.02
CA LYS A 2 57.10 -57.68 -55.65
C LYS A 2 56.76 -56.15 -55.45
N LYS A 3 56.19 -55.49 -56.45
CA LYS A 3 55.96 -54.05 -56.42
C LYS A 3 54.47 -53.63 -56.22
N ASN A 4 53.54 -54.58 -56.34
CA ASN A 4 52.12 -54.22 -56.25
C ASN A 4 51.51 -54.41 -54.81
N SER A 5 52.20 -55.04 -53.87
CA SER A 5 51.69 -55.25 -52.51
C SER A 5 51.92 -54.10 -51.56
N GLN A 6 52.85 -53.16 -51.90
CA GLN A 6 53.07 -51.98 -51.05
C GLN A 6 52.12 -50.79 -51.36
N LEU A 7 51.53 -50.71 -52.55
CA LEU A 7 50.58 -49.67 -52.88
C LEU A 7 49.20 -49.86 -52.29
N ILE A 8 48.78 -51.11 -51.97
CA ILE A 8 47.50 -51.40 -51.38
C ILE A 8 47.49 -51.13 -49.86
N ALA A 9 48.64 -51.28 -49.18
CA ALA A 9 48.80 -51.01 -47.78
C ALA A 9 48.77 -49.50 -47.42
N GLN A 10 49.09 -48.60 -48.34
CA GLN A 10 49.07 -47.15 -48.09
C GLN A 10 47.72 -46.53 -48.28
N HIS A 11 46.81 -47.13 -49.06
CA HIS A 11 45.45 -46.58 -49.27
C HIS A 11 44.49 -46.93 -48.13
N SER A 12 44.74 -47.99 -47.34
CA SER A 12 43.87 -48.37 -46.21
C SER A 12 44.13 -47.52 -44.94
N ALA A 13 45.29 -46.82 -44.83
CA ALA A 13 45.62 -45.99 -43.67
C ALA A 13 44.95 -44.58 -43.71
N LEU A 14 44.46 -44.13 -44.88
CA LEU A 14 43.83 -42.81 -45.02
C LEU A 14 42.31 -42.80 -44.81
N CYS A 15 41.63 -43.93 -44.72
CA CYS A 15 40.18 -44.02 -44.50
C CYS A 15 39.77 -44.16 -43.03
N GLY A 16 40.70 -44.31 -42.08
CA GLY A 16 40.42 -44.51 -40.65
C GLY A 16 40.19 -43.22 -39.85
N GLY A 17 40.52 -42.04 -40.36
CA GLY A 17 40.47 -40.77 -39.64
C GLY A 17 39.08 -40.11 -39.50
N GLY A 18 38.10 -40.57 -40.29
CA GLY A 18 36.81 -39.91 -40.35
C GLY A 18 35.82 -40.27 -39.20
N HIS A 19 36.03 -41.39 -38.57
CA HIS A 19 35.13 -41.83 -37.48
C HIS A 19 35.54 -41.26 -36.13
N ALA A 20 36.81 -41.12 -35.84
CA ALA A 20 37.30 -40.55 -34.58
C ALA A 20 36.98 -39.03 -34.45
N MET A 21 37.02 -38.33 -35.58
CA MET A 21 36.72 -36.90 -35.61
C MET A 21 35.21 -36.62 -35.47
N LYS A 22 34.33 -37.48 -36.01
CA LYS A 22 32.89 -37.38 -35.86
C LYS A 22 32.45 -37.72 -34.42
N THR A 23 33.06 -38.65 -33.75
CA THR A 23 32.73 -39.07 -32.36
C THR A 23 33.05 -37.98 -31.32
N LEU A 24 34.00 -37.06 -31.61
CA LEU A 24 34.32 -35.96 -30.69
C LEU A 24 33.50 -34.67 -31.00
N ILE A 25 33.02 -34.48 -32.23
CA ILE A 25 32.24 -33.28 -32.60
C ILE A 25 30.85 -33.29 -31.98
N TYR A 26 30.18 -34.46 -31.93
CA TYR A 26 28.83 -34.57 -31.38
C TYR A 26 28.75 -34.21 -29.89
N PRO A 27 29.60 -34.72 -28.98
CA PRO A 27 29.55 -34.36 -27.57
C PRO A 27 29.93 -32.88 -27.33
N VAL A 28 30.86 -32.32 -28.10
CA VAL A 28 31.21 -30.88 -27.99
C VAL A 28 30.05 -29.99 -28.43
N LEU A 29 29.35 -30.34 -29.53
CA LEU A 29 28.14 -29.63 -29.95
C LEU A 29 26.98 -29.74 -28.95
N LEU A 30 26.83 -30.90 -28.34
CA LEU A 30 25.79 -31.14 -27.33
C LEU A 30 26.07 -30.34 -26.04
N ILE A 31 27.33 -30.26 -25.59
CA ILE A 31 27.76 -29.42 -24.47
C ILE A 31 27.60 -27.93 -24.81
N ALA A 32 27.93 -27.50 -26.01
CA ALA A 32 27.74 -26.12 -26.45
C ALA A 32 26.26 -25.73 -26.49
N MET A 33 25.35 -26.60 -26.93
CA MET A 33 23.92 -26.37 -26.93
C MET A 33 23.34 -26.27 -25.52
N THR A 34 23.81 -27.08 -24.55
CA THR A 34 23.34 -27.03 -23.16
C THR A 34 23.83 -25.76 -22.45
N VAL A 35 25.03 -25.27 -22.72
CA VAL A 35 25.56 -24.04 -22.13
C VAL A 35 24.83 -22.80 -22.68
N VAL A 36 24.50 -22.76 -23.98
CA VAL A 36 23.73 -21.68 -24.59
C VAL A 36 22.28 -21.66 -24.05
N GLY A 37 21.65 -22.82 -23.86
CA GLY A 37 20.31 -22.92 -23.27
C GLY A 37 20.25 -22.41 -21.82
N ALA A 38 21.27 -22.67 -21.01
CA ALA A 38 21.36 -22.18 -19.64
C ALA A 38 21.58 -20.65 -19.55
N ALA A 39 22.34 -20.08 -20.49
CA ALA A 39 22.60 -18.64 -20.56
C ALA A 39 21.34 -17.85 -20.98
N VAL A 40 20.47 -18.42 -21.81
CA VAL A 40 19.23 -17.76 -22.25
C VAL A 40 18.19 -17.73 -21.12
N GLN A 41 18.13 -18.75 -20.25
CA GLN A 41 17.25 -18.73 -19.08
C GLN A 41 17.68 -17.72 -17.99
N ALA A 42 18.98 -17.42 -17.89
CA ALA A 42 19.50 -16.44 -16.94
C ALA A 42 19.19 -14.97 -17.35
N GLN A 43 18.69 -14.74 -18.54
CA GLN A 43 18.38 -13.40 -19.08
C GLN A 43 16.88 -13.08 -19.13
N GLN A 44 16.00 -13.86 -18.53
CA GLN A 44 14.62 -13.42 -18.39
C GLN A 44 14.60 -12.18 -17.48
N PRO A 45 14.19 -11.00 -17.98
CA PRO A 45 14.09 -9.82 -17.15
C PRO A 45 13.06 -10.13 -16.07
N THR A 46 13.50 -10.30 -14.85
CA THR A 46 12.60 -10.41 -13.68
C THR A 46 11.74 -9.16 -13.71
N LYS A 47 10.41 -9.31 -13.89
CA LYS A 47 9.48 -8.20 -13.94
C LYS A 47 9.68 -7.39 -12.65
N ARG A 48 10.14 -6.15 -12.77
CA ARG A 48 10.23 -5.22 -11.66
C ARG A 48 8.86 -4.62 -11.43
N TYR A 49 8.24 -4.98 -10.31
CA TYR A 49 6.99 -4.37 -9.88
C TYR A 49 7.24 -2.97 -9.32
N ARG A 50 6.30 -2.07 -9.53
CA ARG A 50 6.38 -0.70 -9.04
C ARG A 50 5.15 -0.38 -8.22
N ILE A 51 5.34 -0.09 -6.93
CA ILE A 51 4.27 0.35 -6.03
C ILE A 51 4.31 1.87 -5.94
N GLY A 52 3.20 2.53 -6.15
CA GLY A 52 2.98 3.92 -5.78
C GLY A 52 2.46 3.99 -4.35
N TYR A 53 3.08 4.79 -3.50
CA TYR A 53 2.63 5.03 -2.13
C TYR A 53 2.25 6.50 -1.99
N LEU A 54 0.94 6.77 -1.86
CA LEU A 54 0.38 8.11 -1.67
C LEU A 54 -0.03 8.28 -0.22
N SER A 55 0.58 9.22 0.49
CA SER A 55 0.25 9.51 1.88
C SER A 55 -0.21 10.94 2.12
N ALA A 56 -1.14 11.08 3.06
CA ALA A 56 -1.56 12.35 3.63
C ALA A 56 -0.46 13.02 4.45
N LEU A 57 0.39 12.24 5.07
CA LEU A 57 1.39 12.69 6.04
C LEU A 57 2.72 13.05 5.38
N SER A 58 3.68 13.45 6.22
CA SER A 58 5.07 13.66 5.83
C SER A 58 5.86 12.35 5.79
N ALA A 59 7.01 12.35 5.13
CA ALA A 59 7.91 11.19 5.09
C ALA A 59 8.35 10.73 6.49
N SER A 60 8.59 11.67 7.40
CA SER A 60 8.99 11.38 8.78
C SER A 60 7.88 10.69 9.57
N SER A 61 6.64 11.17 9.46
CA SER A 61 5.48 10.58 10.13
C SER A 61 5.13 9.18 9.60
N GLU A 62 5.37 8.94 8.30
CA GLU A 62 5.10 7.66 7.63
C GLU A 62 6.27 6.65 7.74
N SER A 63 7.40 7.03 8.32
CA SER A 63 8.61 6.20 8.32
C SER A 63 8.38 4.80 8.91
N ALA A 64 7.70 4.71 10.06
CA ALA A 64 7.42 3.44 10.72
C ALA A 64 6.50 2.54 9.90
N ARG A 65 5.41 3.10 9.32
CA ARG A 65 4.45 2.35 8.49
C ARG A 65 5.10 1.88 7.20
N SER A 66 5.84 2.75 6.51
CA SER A 66 6.52 2.42 5.27
C SER A 66 7.60 1.36 5.47
N GLU A 67 8.29 1.36 6.61
CA GLU A 67 9.27 0.33 6.96
C GLU A 67 8.62 -1.04 7.22
N VAL A 68 7.49 -1.07 7.93
CA VAL A 68 6.71 -2.32 8.13
C VAL A 68 6.29 -2.91 6.78
N ILE A 69 5.72 -2.09 5.90
CA ILE A 69 5.32 -2.53 4.55
C ILE A 69 6.53 -3.08 3.79
N ARG A 70 7.65 -2.37 3.80
CA ARG A 70 8.87 -2.80 3.12
C ARG A 70 9.39 -4.13 3.65
N ARG A 71 9.40 -4.31 4.98
CA ARG A 71 9.84 -5.55 5.64
C ARG A 71 8.93 -6.71 5.28
N SER A 72 7.61 -6.52 5.40
CA SER A 72 6.64 -7.57 5.08
C SER A 72 6.71 -7.97 3.60
N LEU A 73 6.88 -7.02 2.68
CA LEU A 73 7.12 -7.34 1.28
C LEU A 73 8.39 -8.18 1.09
N GLY A 74 9.46 -7.89 1.86
CA GLY A 74 10.70 -8.67 1.87
C GLY A 74 10.48 -10.12 2.30
N GLU A 75 9.63 -10.37 3.29
CA GLU A 75 9.26 -11.72 3.77
C GLU A 75 8.55 -12.53 2.67
N PHE A 76 7.85 -11.87 1.74
CA PHE A 76 7.25 -12.47 0.55
C PHE A 76 8.18 -12.50 -0.68
N GLY A 77 9.46 -12.18 -0.51
CA GLY A 77 10.46 -12.22 -1.58
C GLY A 77 10.49 -10.97 -2.47
N TYR A 78 9.77 -9.90 -2.13
CA TYR A 78 9.83 -8.62 -2.83
C TYR A 78 10.91 -7.72 -2.24
N ILE A 79 12.09 -7.69 -2.87
CA ILE A 79 13.26 -6.97 -2.37
C ILE A 79 13.43 -5.65 -3.13
N LYS A 80 13.38 -4.54 -2.39
CA LYS A 80 13.56 -3.19 -2.95
C LYS A 80 14.88 -3.09 -3.71
N GLY A 81 14.82 -2.60 -4.95
CA GLY A 81 15.99 -2.46 -5.83
C GLY A 81 16.30 -3.69 -6.67
N GLN A 82 15.80 -4.87 -6.32
CA GLN A 82 15.93 -6.10 -7.11
C GLN A 82 14.71 -6.32 -8.00
N ASN A 83 13.59 -6.69 -7.42
CA ASN A 83 12.35 -7.03 -8.13
C ASN A 83 11.17 -6.11 -7.83
N ILE A 84 11.32 -5.15 -6.88
CA ILE A 84 10.29 -4.16 -6.56
C ILE A 84 10.90 -2.76 -6.41
N ALA A 85 10.14 -1.74 -6.84
CA ALA A 85 10.39 -0.33 -6.57
C ALA A 85 9.18 0.27 -5.86
N ILE A 86 9.41 1.17 -4.89
CA ILE A 86 8.34 1.88 -4.19
C ILE A 86 8.55 3.38 -4.42
N GLU A 87 7.54 4.00 -5.04
CA GLU A 87 7.51 5.43 -5.38
C GLU A 87 6.64 6.17 -4.37
N TYR A 88 7.26 6.89 -3.47
CA TYR A 88 6.57 7.60 -2.39
C TYR A 88 6.13 9.00 -2.83
N ARG A 89 4.91 9.39 -2.44
CA ARG A 89 4.34 10.74 -2.60
C ARG A 89 3.68 11.15 -1.30
N TYR A 90 4.17 12.22 -0.69
CA TYR A 90 3.72 12.74 0.59
C TYR A 90 3.08 14.11 0.38
N SER A 91 1.85 14.30 0.84
CA SER A 91 1.14 15.58 0.69
C SER A 91 1.38 16.54 1.87
N GLU A 92 2.01 16.06 2.96
CA GLU A 92 2.38 16.88 4.13
C GLU A 92 1.17 17.61 4.73
N GLY A 93 0.04 16.91 4.87
CA GLY A 93 -1.21 17.48 5.38
C GLY A 93 -1.92 18.44 4.41
N LYS A 94 -1.50 18.52 3.14
CA LYS A 94 -2.07 19.42 2.14
C LYS A 94 -2.98 18.65 1.17
N PRO A 95 -4.30 18.62 1.38
CA PRO A 95 -5.23 17.85 0.55
C PRO A 95 -5.26 18.32 -0.90
N ASP A 96 -5.01 19.58 -1.18
CA ASP A 96 -4.98 20.15 -2.52
C ASP A 96 -3.90 19.55 -3.42
N ARG A 97 -2.84 18.97 -2.83
CA ARG A 97 -1.77 18.27 -3.55
C ARG A 97 -2.14 16.85 -3.97
N ALA A 98 -3.19 16.26 -3.40
CA ALA A 98 -3.53 14.86 -3.64
C ALA A 98 -3.77 14.52 -5.13
N PRO A 99 -4.48 15.33 -5.93
CA PRO A 99 -4.69 15.05 -7.36
C PRO A 99 -3.39 15.05 -8.16
N GLU A 100 -2.50 16.01 -7.92
CA GLU A 100 -1.21 16.12 -8.60
C GLU A 100 -0.32 14.90 -8.28
N LEU A 101 -0.20 14.55 -7.00
CA LEU A 101 0.61 13.44 -6.52
C LEU A 101 0.10 12.09 -7.04
N ALA A 102 -1.23 11.91 -7.11
CA ALA A 102 -1.84 10.73 -7.71
C ALA A 102 -1.53 10.64 -9.21
N ALA A 103 -1.62 11.78 -9.95
CA ALA A 103 -1.29 11.84 -11.36
C ALA A 103 0.19 11.50 -11.62
N ASP A 104 1.09 11.92 -10.75
CA ASP A 104 2.51 11.56 -10.82
C ASP A 104 2.71 10.05 -10.77
N LEU A 105 2.05 9.36 -9.86
CA LEU A 105 2.14 7.89 -9.74
C LEU A 105 1.60 7.20 -11.00
N VAL A 106 0.51 7.71 -11.57
CA VAL A 106 -0.04 7.19 -12.83
C VAL A 106 0.95 7.40 -14.00
N ARG A 107 1.60 8.58 -14.09
CA ARG A 107 2.64 8.85 -15.10
C ARG A 107 3.84 7.91 -14.97
N LEU A 108 4.20 7.53 -13.76
CA LEU A 108 5.26 6.54 -13.48
C LEU A 108 4.86 5.12 -13.85
N LYS A 109 3.59 4.89 -14.26
CA LYS A 109 3.06 3.57 -14.64
C LYS A 109 3.29 2.55 -13.53
N VAL A 110 2.90 2.90 -12.30
CA VAL A 110 2.96 1.96 -11.17
C VAL A 110 1.97 0.81 -11.36
N ASP A 111 2.30 -0.37 -10.88
CA ASP A 111 1.45 -1.56 -10.98
C ASP A 111 0.29 -1.53 -9.98
N VAL A 112 0.47 -0.82 -8.86
CA VAL A 112 -0.54 -0.65 -7.80
C VAL A 112 -0.29 0.66 -7.06
N ILE A 113 -1.36 1.31 -6.59
CA ILE A 113 -1.29 2.49 -5.74
C ILE A 113 -1.78 2.13 -4.34
N VAL A 114 -0.94 2.30 -3.33
CA VAL A 114 -1.32 2.22 -1.92
C VAL A 114 -1.61 3.63 -1.44
N VAL A 115 -2.81 3.86 -0.90
CA VAL A 115 -3.24 5.16 -0.39
C VAL A 115 -3.32 5.09 1.13
N ALA A 116 -2.40 5.76 1.81
CA ALA A 116 -2.36 5.95 3.25
C ALA A 116 -2.84 7.37 3.59
N GLY A 117 -4.16 7.54 3.58
CA GLY A 117 -4.82 8.82 3.82
C GLY A 117 -6.33 8.64 3.79
N GLY A 118 -7.06 9.67 4.18
CA GLY A 118 -8.52 9.65 4.21
C GLY A 118 -9.15 9.75 2.82
N ASP A 119 -10.45 9.99 2.81
CA ASP A 119 -11.31 9.99 1.62
C ASP A 119 -10.83 10.89 0.48
N THR A 120 -10.24 12.04 0.80
CA THR A 120 -9.73 12.99 -0.18
C THR A 120 -8.66 12.37 -1.08
N TRP A 121 -7.72 11.63 -0.50
CA TRP A 121 -6.62 10.97 -1.23
C TRP A 121 -7.11 9.76 -2.02
N ILE A 122 -8.03 8.98 -1.44
CA ILE A 122 -8.67 7.84 -2.13
C ILE A 122 -9.47 8.36 -3.32
N ALA A 123 -10.26 9.42 -3.15
CA ALA A 123 -11.03 10.04 -4.22
C ALA A 123 -10.12 10.61 -5.33
N ALA A 124 -8.99 11.24 -4.97
CA ALA A 124 -8.00 11.74 -5.92
C ALA A 124 -7.41 10.61 -6.76
N ALA A 125 -6.95 9.52 -6.13
CA ALA A 125 -6.43 8.36 -6.84
C ALA A 125 -7.48 7.74 -7.78
N ARG A 126 -8.73 7.56 -7.31
CA ARG A 126 -9.85 7.02 -8.11
C ARG A 126 -10.21 7.88 -9.32
N LYS A 127 -10.12 9.20 -9.19
CA LYS A 127 -10.38 10.11 -10.32
C LYS A 127 -9.28 10.02 -11.38
N THR A 128 -8.04 9.77 -10.95
CA THR A 128 -6.86 9.78 -11.82
C THR A 128 -6.70 8.49 -12.63
N THR A 129 -7.12 7.34 -12.07
CA THR A 129 -7.04 6.05 -12.78
C THR A 129 -8.26 5.17 -12.53
N LYS A 130 -8.63 4.38 -13.56
CA LYS A 130 -9.69 3.35 -13.48
C LYS A 130 -9.12 1.93 -13.65
N THR A 131 -7.85 1.82 -13.98
CA THR A 131 -7.22 0.55 -14.36
C THR A 131 -6.15 0.11 -13.37
N ILE A 132 -5.38 1.05 -12.80
CA ILE A 132 -4.37 0.70 -11.79
C ILE A 132 -5.11 0.36 -10.49
N PRO A 133 -4.87 -0.82 -9.90
CA PRO A 133 -5.43 -1.19 -8.60
C PRO A 133 -5.04 -0.18 -7.51
N ILE A 134 -6.00 0.19 -6.68
CA ILE A 134 -5.82 1.10 -5.55
C ILE A 134 -6.11 0.33 -4.27
N ILE A 135 -5.14 0.29 -3.37
CA ILE A 135 -5.26 -0.32 -2.04
C ILE A 135 -5.37 0.82 -1.03
N MET A 136 -6.54 1.01 -0.45
CA MET A 136 -6.73 1.94 0.66
C MET A 136 -6.26 1.31 1.97
N VAL A 137 -5.52 2.08 2.78
CA VAL A 137 -5.03 1.68 4.10
C VAL A 137 -5.56 2.66 5.13
N GLY A 138 -6.55 2.21 5.86
CA GLY A 138 -7.34 3.09 6.70
C GLY A 138 -8.34 3.92 5.87
N GLY A 139 -9.16 4.66 6.53
CA GLY A 139 -10.15 5.52 5.89
C GLY A 139 -10.90 6.28 6.97
N GLY A 140 -11.54 7.38 6.58
CA GLY A 140 -12.31 8.18 7.52
C GLY A 140 -13.78 7.81 7.49
N LEU A 141 -14.38 7.71 6.31
CA LEU A 141 -15.77 7.34 6.10
C LEU A 141 -15.91 5.84 5.80
N ASP A 142 -17.13 5.32 5.95
CA ASP A 142 -17.48 4.04 5.34
C ASP A 142 -17.23 4.09 3.83
N PRO A 143 -16.41 3.20 3.27
CA PRO A 143 -16.02 3.26 1.86
C PRO A 143 -17.20 3.02 0.89
N VAL A 144 -18.28 2.38 1.34
CA VAL A 144 -19.52 2.23 0.57
C VAL A 144 -20.27 3.56 0.57
N GLU A 145 -20.44 4.18 1.74
CA GLU A 145 -21.11 5.47 1.91
C GLU A 145 -20.34 6.59 1.16
N ALA A 146 -19.01 6.56 1.20
CA ALA A 146 -18.14 7.46 0.44
C ALA A 146 -18.14 7.17 -1.07
N GLY A 147 -18.77 6.08 -1.50
CA GLY A 147 -18.83 5.67 -2.89
C GLY A 147 -17.50 5.17 -3.46
N HIS A 148 -16.57 4.78 -2.60
CA HIS A 148 -15.27 4.24 -3.04
C HIS A 148 -15.40 2.81 -3.55
N VAL A 149 -16.27 2.02 -2.94
CA VAL A 149 -16.59 0.64 -3.31
C VAL A 149 -18.09 0.41 -3.35
N GLN A 150 -18.56 -0.63 -4.03
CA GLN A 150 -19.99 -0.97 -4.10
C GLN A 150 -20.49 -1.63 -2.80
N SER A 151 -19.68 -2.52 -2.24
CA SER A 151 -19.89 -3.14 -0.93
C SER A 151 -18.55 -3.59 -0.35
N LEU A 152 -18.50 -3.90 0.96
CA LEU A 152 -17.28 -4.39 1.60
C LEU A 152 -16.88 -5.78 1.07
N ALA A 153 -17.85 -6.63 0.75
CA ALA A 153 -17.60 -7.97 0.21
C ALA A 153 -17.28 -7.98 -1.30
N HIS A 154 -17.83 -7.01 -2.04
CA HIS A 154 -17.68 -6.90 -3.50
C HIS A 154 -17.38 -5.44 -3.87
N PRO A 155 -16.12 -5.02 -3.87
CA PRO A 155 -15.74 -3.64 -4.15
C PRO A 155 -16.19 -3.11 -5.51
N GLY A 156 -16.28 -3.98 -6.54
CA GLY A 156 -16.87 -3.67 -7.84
C GLY A 156 -16.09 -2.74 -8.75
N GLY A 157 -14.89 -2.32 -8.35
CA GLY A 157 -14.02 -1.42 -9.11
C GLY A 157 -12.55 -1.72 -8.90
N ASN A 158 -11.69 -0.71 -9.17
CA ASN A 158 -10.25 -0.83 -8.97
C ASN A 158 -9.78 -0.45 -7.55
N VAL A 159 -10.69 -0.22 -6.60
CA VAL A 159 -10.39 0.11 -5.21
C VAL A 159 -10.70 -1.07 -4.31
N THR A 160 -9.76 -1.42 -3.44
CA THR A 160 -9.91 -2.41 -2.37
C THR A 160 -9.05 -1.98 -1.17
N GLY A 161 -9.06 -2.73 -0.08
CA GLY A 161 -8.14 -2.47 1.04
C GLY A 161 -8.77 -2.66 2.41
N LEU A 162 -8.24 -1.92 3.37
CA LEU A 162 -8.64 -1.96 4.78
C LEU A 162 -9.37 -0.67 5.15
N THR A 163 -10.45 -0.80 5.90
CA THR A 163 -11.19 0.33 6.48
C THR A 163 -11.35 0.17 7.98
N ILE A 164 -11.57 1.29 8.66
CA ILE A 164 -11.86 1.33 10.09
C ILE A 164 -13.29 1.83 10.23
N LEU A 165 -14.18 1.01 10.78
CA LEU A 165 -15.60 1.34 11.00
C LEU A 165 -15.78 2.10 12.31
N ASN A 166 -15.18 3.29 12.42
CA ASN A 166 -15.19 4.08 13.66
C ASN A 166 -16.60 4.56 14.05
N THR A 167 -17.43 4.88 13.07
CA THR A 167 -18.77 5.46 13.29
C THR A 167 -19.70 4.52 14.06
N GLU A 168 -19.64 3.22 13.78
CA GLU A 168 -20.44 2.20 14.47
C GLU A 168 -20.07 2.06 15.96
N LEU A 169 -18.87 2.45 16.34
CA LEU A 169 -18.38 2.34 17.71
C LEU A 169 -18.70 3.56 18.59
N SER A 170 -19.23 4.64 18.02
CA SER A 170 -19.46 5.91 18.74
C SER A 170 -20.39 5.73 19.92
N GLY A 171 -21.50 5.02 19.76
CA GLY A 171 -22.43 4.70 20.85
C GLY A 171 -21.76 3.87 21.94
N LYS A 172 -21.04 2.82 21.58
CA LYS A 172 -20.38 1.93 22.57
C LYS A 172 -19.28 2.65 23.35
N ARG A 173 -18.54 3.54 22.70
CA ARG A 173 -17.55 4.40 23.39
C ARG A 173 -18.22 5.27 24.47
N LEU A 174 -19.39 5.85 24.18
CA LEU A 174 -20.13 6.66 25.14
C LEU A 174 -20.69 5.80 26.30
N GLU A 175 -21.19 4.60 26.02
CA GLU A 175 -21.61 3.65 27.05
C GLU A 175 -20.45 3.32 28.00
N LEU A 176 -19.28 2.94 27.46
CA LEU A 176 -18.11 2.63 28.27
C LEU A 176 -17.64 3.83 29.11
N LEU A 177 -17.69 5.05 28.56
CA LEU A 177 -17.39 6.25 29.33
C LEU A 177 -18.34 6.44 30.50
N ARG A 178 -19.64 6.14 30.31
CA ARG A 178 -20.65 6.21 31.35
C ARG A 178 -20.48 5.12 32.41
N GLU A 179 -20.06 3.92 32.01
CA GLU A 179 -19.73 2.82 32.92
C GLU A 179 -18.55 3.18 33.83
N ILE A 180 -17.49 3.78 33.25
CA ILE A 180 -16.28 4.21 33.98
C ILE A 180 -16.63 5.33 34.99
N ASN A 181 -17.52 6.25 34.61
CA ASN A 181 -17.94 7.34 35.45
C ASN A 181 -19.48 7.59 35.39
N SER A 182 -20.21 6.99 36.28
CA SER A 182 -21.66 7.10 36.33
C SER A 182 -22.20 8.52 36.58
N LYS A 183 -21.35 9.44 37.07
CA LYS A 183 -21.68 10.85 37.27
C LYS A 183 -21.41 11.73 36.05
N LEU A 184 -20.90 11.14 34.96
CA LEU A 184 -20.65 11.85 33.75
C LEU A 184 -21.94 12.32 33.11
N SER A 185 -22.07 13.59 32.81
CA SER A 185 -23.25 14.20 32.16
C SER A 185 -22.91 14.92 30.88
N ARG A 186 -21.62 15.31 30.70
CA ARG A 186 -21.14 16.06 29.51
C ARG A 186 -19.86 15.49 29.01
N VAL A 187 -19.72 15.42 27.67
CA VAL A 187 -18.54 14.95 26.96
C VAL A 187 -18.11 16.00 25.94
N ALA A 188 -16.84 16.40 25.98
CA ALA A 188 -16.25 17.21 24.92
C ALA A 188 -15.80 16.29 23.79
N VAL A 189 -16.10 16.67 22.55
CA VAL A 189 -15.62 16.01 21.36
C VAL A 189 -14.76 16.99 20.59
N LEU A 190 -13.46 16.72 20.55
CA LEU A 190 -12.51 17.49 19.74
C LEU A 190 -12.59 16.98 18.31
N HIS A 191 -12.74 17.86 17.34
CA HIS A 191 -12.83 17.50 15.92
C HIS A 191 -12.19 18.56 15.04
N ASP A 192 -11.63 18.13 13.90
CA ASP A 192 -11.19 19.04 12.85
C ASP A 192 -12.30 19.19 11.81
N PRO A 193 -12.86 20.40 11.64
CA PRO A 193 -13.96 20.62 10.68
C PRO A 193 -13.51 20.51 9.21
N ALA A 194 -12.21 20.53 8.92
CA ALA A 194 -11.68 20.32 7.58
C ALA A 194 -11.67 18.85 7.16
N ILE A 195 -11.86 17.92 8.11
CA ILE A 195 -11.83 16.47 7.86
C ILE A 195 -13.28 15.94 7.82
N PRO A 196 -13.79 15.48 6.66
CA PRO A 196 -15.18 15.01 6.53
C PRO A 196 -15.58 13.88 7.47
N SER A 197 -14.67 12.93 7.74
CA SER A 197 -14.91 11.83 8.67
C SER A 197 -15.09 12.31 10.11
N ASN A 198 -14.36 13.33 10.54
CA ASN A 198 -14.51 13.90 11.89
C ASN A 198 -15.88 14.57 12.06
N ILE A 199 -16.38 15.25 11.03
CA ILE A 199 -17.73 15.83 11.04
C ILE A 199 -18.79 14.73 11.11
N ARG A 200 -18.58 13.62 10.37
CA ARG A 200 -19.50 12.47 10.41
C ARG A 200 -19.50 11.83 11.80
N GLU A 201 -18.32 11.51 12.35
CA GLU A 201 -18.19 10.92 13.67
C GLU A 201 -18.82 11.80 14.76
N LEU A 202 -18.62 13.12 14.71
CA LEU A 202 -19.28 14.06 15.62
C LEU A 202 -20.80 13.93 15.57
N LYS A 203 -21.40 13.88 14.38
CA LYS A 203 -22.85 13.69 14.22
C LYS A 203 -23.34 12.37 14.83
N ASP A 204 -22.60 11.29 14.63
CA ASP A 204 -22.94 9.97 15.16
C ASP A 204 -22.82 9.94 16.69
N VAL A 205 -21.81 10.58 17.27
CA VAL A 205 -21.66 10.76 18.72
C VAL A 205 -22.82 11.61 19.27
N GLN A 206 -23.17 12.73 18.61
CA GLN A 206 -24.28 13.58 19.02
C GLN A 206 -25.63 12.84 18.98
N LYS A 207 -25.83 11.98 18.00
CA LYS A 207 -27.03 11.15 17.86
C LYS A 207 -27.12 10.06 18.94
N ALA A 208 -25.99 9.47 19.32
CA ALA A 208 -25.94 8.38 20.30
C ALA A 208 -26.01 8.88 21.77
N ALA A 209 -25.46 10.06 22.06
CA ALA A 209 -25.27 10.56 23.39
C ALA A 209 -26.57 10.64 24.26
N PRO A 210 -27.74 11.07 23.74
CA PRO A 210 -28.98 11.13 24.53
C PRO A 210 -29.43 9.76 25.07
N ALA A 211 -29.15 8.68 24.30
CA ALA A 211 -29.54 7.32 24.73
C ALA A 211 -28.81 6.87 26.00
N VAL A 212 -27.62 7.43 26.27
CA VAL A 212 -26.84 7.14 27.49
C VAL A 212 -26.86 8.30 28.50
N GLY A 213 -27.75 9.29 28.32
CA GLY A 213 -27.91 10.42 29.21
C GLY A 213 -26.73 11.40 29.23
N LEU A 214 -26.01 11.52 28.08
CA LEU A 214 -24.89 12.42 27.93
C LEU A 214 -25.24 13.60 27.01
N THR A 215 -24.63 14.76 27.27
CA THR A 215 -24.63 15.92 26.40
C THR A 215 -23.25 16.09 25.74
N VAL A 216 -23.25 16.22 24.42
CA VAL A 216 -22.04 16.43 23.63
C VAL A 216 -21.77 17.90 23.45
N GLN A 217 -20.54 18.32 23.74
CA GLN A 217 -20.05 19.65 23.46
C GLN A 217 -18.95 19.57 22.39
N PRO A 218 -19.19 19.98 21.15
CA PRO A 218 -18.17 19.97 20.11
C PRO A 218 -17.15 21.08 20.35
N TRP A 219 -15.88 20.76 20.10
CA TRP A 219 -14.76 21.67 20.16
C TRP A 219 -13.91 21.54 18.90
N GLU A 220 -13.80 22.62 18.15
CA GLU A 220 -13.01 22.65 16.93
C GLU A 220 -11.52 22.73 17.23
N VAL A 221 -10.73 21.90 16.53
CA VAL A 221 -9.27 21.88 16.60
C VAL A 221 -8.73 21.94 15.17
N LEU A 222 -8.04 23.00 14.84
CA LEU A 222 -7.43 23.21 13.51
C LEU A 222 -5.95 22.81 13.58
N GLY A 223 -5.65 21.59 13.19
CA GLY A 223 -4.30 21.04 13.19
C GLY A 223 -3.66 20.93 14.60
N ALA A 224 -2.42 20.45 14.66
CA ALA A 224 -1.70 20.25 15.92
C ALA A 224 -1.56 21.52 16.78
N ALA A 225 -1.32 22.66 16.14
CA ALA A 225 -1.20 23.95 16.86
C ALA A 225 -2.52 24.44 17.47
N GLY A 226 -3.65 23.97 16.98
CA GLY A 226 -4.97 24.27 17.54
C GLY A 226 -5.24 23.49 18.83
N LEU A 227 -4.63 22.32 18.99
CA LEU A 227 -4.87 21.44 20.13
C LEU A 227 -4.57 22.12 21.47
N ASP A 228 -3.41 22.74 21.63
CA ASP A 228 -3.01 23.41 22.89
C ASP A 228 -3.96 24.55 23.26
N LYS A 229 -4.40 25.32 22.26
CA LYS A 229 -5.33 26.43 22.45
C LYS A 229 -6.72 25.93 22.90
N THR A 230 -7.17 24.82 22.38
CA THR A 230 -8.49 24.22 22.68
C THR A 230 -8.45 23.39 23.97
N TRP A 231 -7.33 22.73 24.25
CA TRP A 231 -7.20 21.80 25.38
C TRP A 231 -7.31 22.49 26.74
N VAL A 232 -6.70 23.66 26.94
CA VAL A 232 -6.72 24.39 28.21
C VAL A 232 -8.13 24.86 28.59
N PRO A 233 -8.90 25.51 27.72
CA PRO A 233 -10.31 25.86 28.00
C PRO A 233 -11.17 24.62 28.22
N CYS A 234 -10.98 23.56 27.42
CA CYS A 234 -11.73 22.31 27.53
C CYS A 234 -11.58 21.69 28.92
N LYS A 235 -10.38 21.57 29.46
CA LYS A 235 -10.13 21.06 30.82
C LYS A 235 -10.78 21.89 31.91
N LYS A 236 -10.84 23.22 31.77
CA LYS A 236 -11.47 24.11 32.73
C LYS A 236 -12.98 23.98 32.75
N THR A 237 -13.58 23.80 31.56
CA THR A 237 -15.05 23.78 31.38
C THR A 237 -15.65 22.40 31.71
N LEU A 238 -14.90 21.35 31.44
CA LEU A 238 -15.34 19.96 31.61
C LEU A 238 -14.43 19.30 32.64
N ARG A 239 -14.98 18.95 33.79
CA ARG A 239 -14.31 18.00 34.68
C ARG A 239 -14.34 16.63 33.99
N MET A 240 -13.44 16.39 32.83
CA MET A 240 -13.28 15.31 32.36
C MET A 240 -12.99 14.63 31.24
N LEU A 241 -13.11 13.74 30.58
CA LEU A 241 -12.57 12.90 29.53
C LEU A 241 -12.77 13.55 28.17
N CYS A 242 -11.66 13.87 27.52
CA CYS A 242 -11.68 14.17 26.10
C CYS A 242 -11.47 12.86 25.33
N THR A 243 -12.42 12.50 24.48
CA THR A 243 -12.25 11.39 23.55
C THR A 243 -11.50 11.92 22.33
N PHE A 244 -10.30 11.43 22.10
CA PHE A 244 -9.59 11.70 20.84
C PHE A 244 -10.14 10.75 19.78
N ALA A 245 -10.68 11.31 18.71
CA ALA A 245 -10.58 10.67 17.42
C ALA A 245 -9.11 10.83 17.00
N LYS A 246 -8.27 9.88 17.39
CA LYS A 246 -6.86 9.89 17.03
C LYS A 246 -6.73 9.25 15.67
N GLU A 247 -6.90 10.03 14.64
CA GLU A 247 -6.30 9.77 13.35
C GLU A 247 -5.39 10.95 13.01
N GLU A 248 -4.10 10.66 13.05
CA GLU A 248 -3.03 11.41 12.39
C GLU A 248 -2.64 12.79 12.98
N PHE A 249 -1.86 12.72 14.05
CA PHE A 249 -0.83 13.75 14.29
C PHE A 249 0.56 13.17 14.09
#